data_f9c1e172b7bc7457dc5c22a3dfe5d23d
#
_entry.id   f9c1e172b7bc7457dc5c22a3dfe5d23d
#
_cell.length_a   1.000
_cell.length_b   1.000
_cell.length_c   1.000
_cell.angle_alpha   90.00
_cell.angle_beta   90.00
_cell.angle_gamma   90.00
#
_symmetry.space_group_name_H-M   'P 1'
#
loop_
_entity.id
_entity.type
_entity.pdbx_description
1 polymer ?
#
loop_
_entity_poly.entity_id
_entity_poly.type
_entity_poly.pdbx_seq_one_letter_code
_entity_poly.pdbx_strand_id
1 'polypeptide(L)'
;MKKLPVSKYLQTMRYAAANYVSRECIYPFYASFKVTHVCSLKCSFCNVWREKTPDLVKEDVFNVIDNIANSSIVVLSLEGGDPLVRKDLGEILQYAHQKPFYLFFTTNGHLLHKRPMKEYGKHIDYLHISIDEGHDNLKFFDRLEEFQSYGPEICIQIVVTKETLPVLEEKVKRVYEVNARTVVMPACHLDGTDDFYPDPKDFRAEILRLKKKYLNTITTPKGFLDNINTPHGCSTSSVIIDSDGGLFYPCRTVGKHLYNFTEGSFMKFLKTPEAKEARTAMKECNRSCGWYQYFATDVFASPRSLYSSLSPYILK
;
A
#
# COMPACT_ATOMS: atom_id res chain seq x y z
N MET A 1 0.92 9.02 14.70
CA MET A 1 0.68 7.54 14.76
C MET A 1 0.48 7.08 16.20
N LYS A 2 -0.43 6.12 16.43
CA LYS A 2 -0.66 5.48 17.74
C LYS A 2 0.54 4.66 18.19
N LYS A 3 0.62 4.36 19.48
CA LYS A 3 1.61 3.40 20.02
C LYS A 3 1.00 2.00 20.03
N LEU A 4 1.69 1.03 19.43
CA LEU A 4 1.28 -0.36 19.51
C LEU A 4 1.68 -0.98 20.85
N PRO A 5 0.99 -2.04 21.31
CA PRO A 5 1.40 -2.77 22.49
C PRO A 5 2.80 -3.37 22.35
N VAL A 6 3.57 -3.42 23.45
CA VAL A 6 4.92 -4.02 23.46
C VAL A 6 4.89 -5.46 22.95
N SER A 7 3.85 -6.22 23.30
CA SER A 7 3.65 -7.58 22.80
C SER A 7 3.61 -7.68 21.28
N LYS A 8 3.02 -6.68 20.61
CA LYS A 8 2.99 -6.64 19.13
C LYS A 8 4.36 -6.38 18.53
N TYR A 9 5.15 -5.48 19.12
CA TYR A 9 6.54 -5.27 18.69
C TYR A 9 7.38 -6.55 18.85
N LEU A 10 7.30 -7.22 19.98
CA LEU A 10 8.01 -8.50 20.22
C LEU A 10 7.56 -9.58 19.23
N GLN A 11 6.25 -9.67 18.97
CA GLN A 11 5.71 -10.58 17.97
C GLN A 11 6.26 -10.28 16.56
N THR A 12 6.31 -9.00 16.18
CA THR A 12 6.83 -8.57 14.87
C THR A 12 8.30 -8.91 14.72
N MET A 13 9.11 -8.65 15.77
CA MET A 13 10.53 -9.04 15.78
C MET A 13 10.72 -10.55 15.63
N ARG A 14 9.91 -11.36 16.33
CA ARG A 14 9.96 -12.83 16.22
C ARG A 14 9.65 -13.29 14.79
N TYR A 15 8.63 -12.73 14.14
CA TYR A 15 8.28 -13.09 12.75
C TYR A 15 9.34 -12.60 11.77
N ALA A 16 9.91 -11.41 11.98
CA ALA A 16 11.03 -10.91 11.18
C ALA A 16 12.25 -11.85 11.28
N ALA A 17 12.61 -12.29 12.49
CA ALA A 17 13.70 -13.24 12.70
C ALA A 17 13.41 -14.60 12.02
N ALA A 18 12.17 -15.10 12.11
CA ALA A 18 11.77 -16.35 11.46
C ALA A 18 11.87 -16.25 9.93
N ASN A 19 11.42 -15.14 9.34
CA ASN A 19 11.56 -14.88 7.89
C ASN A 19 13.03 -14.80 7.47
N TYR A 20 13.87 -14.12 8.28
CA TYR A 20 15.29 -13.99 8.00
C TYR A 20 16.03 -15.34 8.06
N VAL A 21 15.77 -16.17 9.07
CA VAL A 21 16.36 -17.51 9.24
C VAL A 21 15.93 -18.46 8.12
N SER A 22 14.64 -18.44 7.76
CA SER A 22 14.11 -19.29 6.67
C SER A 22 14.51 -18.81 5.28
N ARG A 23 15.06 -17.60 5.14
CA ARG A 23 15.31 -16.92 3.85
C ARG A 23 14.06 -16.87 2.96
N GLU A 24 12.91 -16.76 3.59
CA GLU A 24 11.61 -16.75 2.94
C GLU A 24 10.65 -15.87 3.77
N CYS A 25 9.88 -15.02 3.15
CA CYS A 25 8.86 -14.25 3.84
C CYS A 25 7.60 -15.10 4.06
N ILE A 26 7.61 -15.92 5.11
CA ILE A 26 6.46 -16.73 5.53
C ILE A 26 5.39 -15.85 6.17
N TYR A 27 5.81 -14.86 6.95
CA TYR A 27 4.96 -14.00 7.76
C TYR A 27 4.94 -12.59 7.17
N PRO A 28 3.89 -12.22 6.40
CA PRO A 28 3.76 -10.87 5.87
C PRO A 28 3.53 -9.84 6.97
N PHE A 29 3.90 -8.59 6.71
CA PHE A 29 3.82 -7.47 7.67
C PHE A 29 2.83 -6.39 7.26
N TYR A 30 2.48 -6.36 5.97
CA TYR A 30 1.58 -5.38 5.39
C TYR A 30 0.40 -6.08 4.74
N ALA A 31 -0.80 -5.56 4.96
CA ALA A 31 -1.99 -5.96 4.24
C ALA A 31 -2.64 -4.73 3.58
N SER A 32 -2.92 -4.85 2.29
CA SER A 32 -3.80 -3.96 1.54
C SER A 32 -5.17 -4.62 1.48
N PHE A 33 -6.18 -3.98 2.06
CA PHE A 33 -7.55 -4.48 2.02
C PHE A 33 -8.43 -3.56 1.19
N LYS A 34 -8.88 -4.05 0.06
CA LYS A 34 -9.86 -3.37 -0.78
C LYS A 34 -11.25 -3.52 -0.16
N VAL A 35 -11.67 -2.55 0.64
CA VAL A 35 -12.98 -2.61 1.28
C VAL A 35 -14.15 -2.40 0.31
N THR A 36 -13.85 -2.00 -0.93
CA THR A 36 -14.81 -1.84 -2.03
C THR A 36 -14.10 -1.75 -3.37
N HIS A 37 -14.73 -2.18 -4.45
CA HIS A 37 -14.29 -1.88 -5.84
C HIS A 37 -14.97 -0.65 -6.42
N VAL A 38 -15.98 -0.12 -5.77
CA VAL A 38 -16.67 1.09 -6.22
C VAL A 38 -15.73 2.28 -6.13
N CYS A 39 -15.64 3.04 -7.22
CA CYS A 39 -14.82 4.25 -7.29
C CYS A 39 -15.60 5.39 -7.97
N SER A 40 -15.35 6.61 -7.53
CA SER A 40 -15.88 7.81 -8.18
C SER A 40 -15.17 8.15 -9.50
N LEU A 41 -14.02 7.52 -9.76
CA LEU A 41 -13.17 7.75 -10.93
C LEU A 41 -13.05 6.49 -11.79
N LYS A 42 -12.64 6.71 -13.05
CA LYS A 42 -12.35 5.66 -14.04
C LYS A 42 -10.98 5.92 -14.67
N CYS A 43 -9.94 5.98 -13.83
CA CYS A 43 -8.57 6.24 -14.28
C CYS A 43 -8.14 5.21 -15.32
N SER A 44 -7.47 5.66 -16.39
CA SER A 44 -7.07 4.81 -17.53
C SER A 44 -6.12 3.69 -17.13
N PHE A 45 -5.19 3.96 -16.22
CA PHE A 45 -4.19 3.01 -15.72
C PHE A 45 -4.72 2.09 -14.60
N CYS A 46 -5.97 2.25 -14.14
CA CYS A 46 -6.51 1.50 -13.02
C CYS A 46 -7.64 0.56 -13.47
N ASN A 47 -7.55 -0.71 -13.09
CA ASN A 47 -8.56 -1.73 -13.43
C ASN A 47 -9.52 -2.03 -12.27
N VAL A 48 -9.29 -1.51 -11.07
CA VAL A 48 -10.07 -1.84 -9.86
C VAL A 48 -11.56 -1.52 -10.05
N TRP A 49 -11.90 -0.37 -10.62
CA TRP A 49 -13.28 0.04 -10.85
C TRP A 49 -14.04 -0.82 -11.87
N ARG A 50 -13.33 -1.65 -12.64
CA ARG A 50 -13.92 -2.59 -13.62
C ARG A 50 -14.32 -3.91 -13.00
N GLU A 51 -13.80 -4.22 -11.84
CA GLU A 51 -14.06 -5.47 -11.13
C GLU A 51 -15.45 -5.42 -10.47
N LYS A 52 -16.12 -6.56 -10.44
CA LYS A 52 -17.49 -6.69 -9.93
C LYS A 52 -17.56 -7.60 -8.71
N THR A 53 -16.44 -7.77 -8.01
CA THR A 53 -16.41 -8.50 -6.75
C THR A 53 -17.34 -7.81 -5.74
N PRO A 54 -18.26 -8.52 -5.09
CA PRO A 54 -19.16 -7.94 -4.10
C PRO A 54 -18.40 -7.37 -2.92
N ASP A 55 -18.87 -6.26 -2.38
CA ASP A 55 -18.37 -5.73 -1.12
C ASP A 55 -18.91 -6.55 0.05
N LEU A 56 -18.05 -6.86 1.01
CA LEU A 56 -18.46 -7.44 2.29
C LEU A 56 -19.39 -6.49 3.06
N VAL A 57 -20.36 -7.07 3.76
CA VAL A 57 -21.11 -6.34 4.78
C VAL A 57 -20.19 -5.98 5.95
N LYS A 58 -20.57 -4.97 6.73
CA LYS A 58 -19.72 -4.42 7.78
C LYS A 58 -19.22 -5.46 8.78
N GLU A 59 -20.06 -6.36 9.17
CA GLU A 59 -19.78 -7.44 10.14
C GLU A 59 -18.68 -8.38 9.62
N ASP A 60 -18.69 -8.71 8.34
CA ASP A 60 -17.65 -9.52 7.72
C ASP A 60 -16.35 -8.73 7.52
N VAL A 61 -16.44 -7.41 7.26
CA VAL A 61 -15.24 -6.53 7.29
C VAL A 61 -14.61 -6.56 8.67
N PHE A 62 -15.38 -6.57 9.76
CA PHE A 62 -14.86 -6.69 11.12
C PHE A 62 -14.19 -8.05 11.37
N ASN A 63 -14.76 -9.15 10.84
CA ASN A 63 -14.15 -10.48 10.90
C ASN A 63 -12.79 -10.52 10.18
N VAL A 64 -12.69 -9.90 8.98
CA VAL A 64 -11.42 -9.74 8.25
C VAL A 64 -10.42 -8.97 9.09
N ILE A 65 -10.81 -7.84 9.67
CA ILE A 65 -9.96 -6.99 10.52
C ILE A 65 -9.46 -7.76 11.75
N ASP A 66 -10.31 -8.58 12.38
CA ASP A 66 -9.91 -9.42 13.52
C ASP A 66 -8.91 -10.48 13.13
N ASN A 67 -9.10 -11.13 12.00
CA ASN A 67 -8.17 -12.12 11.48
C ASN A 67 -6.79 -11.49 11.18
N ILE A 68 -6.78 -10.29 10.60
CA ILE A 68 -5.57 -9.50 10.39
C ILE A 68 -4.90 -9.13 11.73
N ALA A 69 -5.68 -8.68 12.72
CA ALA A 69 -5.17 -8.28 14.04
C ALA A 69 -4.48 -9.44 14.78
N ASN A 70 -5.00 -10.67 14.59
CA ASN A 70 -4.46 -11.90 15.16
C ASN A 70 -3.30 -12.51 14.33
N SER A 71 -2.81 -11.79 13.32
CA SER A 71 -1.76 -12.26 12.41
C SER A 71 -0.41 -11.55 12.63
N SER A 72 0.51 -11.81 11.71
CA SER A 72 1.81 -11.12 11.65
C SER A 72 1.73 -9.68 11.13
N ILE A 73 0.58 -9.28 10.59
CA ILE A 73 0.39 -7.95 9.99
C ILE A 73 0.53 -6.86 11.05
N VAL A 74 1.32 -5.85 10.74
CA VAL A 74 1.59 -4.67 11.59
C VAL A 74 1.13 -3.36 10.93
N VAL A 75 0.84 -3.39 9.64
CA VAL A 75 0.24 -2.29 8.89
C VAL A 75 -0.94 -2.81 8.09
N LEU A 76 -2.10 -2.25 8.30
CA LEU A 76 -3.29 -2.44 7.47
C LEU A 76 -3.55 -1.17 6.67
N SER A 77 -3.58 -1.27 5.35
CA SER A 77 -4.07 -0.19 4.48
C SER A 77 -5.50 -0.50 4.04
N LEU A 78 -6.44 0.37 4.40
CA LEU A 78 -7.78 0.34 3.84
C LEU A 78 -7.77 1.14 2.53
N GLU A 79 -8.09 0.46 1.47
CA GLU A 79 -8.07 0.98 0.10
C GLU A 79 -9.18 0.33 -0.73
N GLY A 80 -9.12 0.43 -2.06
CA GLY A 80 -10.06 -0.22 -2.95
C GLY A 80 -10.21 0.53 -4.25
N GLY A 81 -11.44 0.73 -4.70
CA GLY A 81 -11.78 1.79 -5.64
C GLY A 81 -11.58 3.13 -4.94
N ASP A 82 -12.55 3.55 -4.14
CA ASP A 82 -12.35 4.63 -3.15
C ASP A 82 -13.15 4.29 -1.88
N PRO A 83 -12.50 4.02 -0.74
CA PRO A 83 -13.21 3.68 0.50
C PRO A 83 -14.20 4.74 0.97
N LEU A 84 -14.03 6.01 0.58
CA LEU A 84 -14.94 7.10 0.95
C LEU A 84 -16.34 6.93 0.34
N VAL A 85 -16.57 6.01 -0.60
CA VAL A 85 -17.94 5.72 -1.11
C VAL A 85 -18.77 4.94 -0.09
N ARG A 86 -18.14 4.16 0.80
CA ARG A 86 -18.84 3.35 1.81
C ARG A 86 -19.54 4.24 2.84
N LYS A 87 -20.79 3.90 3.14
CA LYS A 87 -21.58 4.64 4.15
C LYS A 87 -21.18 4.29 5.59
N ASP A 88 -20.73 3.06 5.80
CA ASP A 88 -20.32 2.49 7.09
C ASP A 88 -18.82 2.70 7.40
N LEU A 89 -18.10 3.45 6.55
CA LEU A 89 -16.65 3.65 6.68
C LEU A 89 -16.25 4.17 8.07
N GLY A 90 -16.99 5.09 8.66
CA GLY A 90 -16.67 5.63 9.99
C GLY A 90 -16.61 4.55 11.07
N GLU A 91 -17.54 3.61 11.06
CA GLU A 91 -17.57 2.48 11.98
C GLU A 91 -16.41 1.50 11.73
N ILE A 92 -16.08 1.27 10.43
CA ILE A 92 -14.93 0.43 10.04
C ILE A 92 -13.61 1.05 10.54
N LEU A 93 -13.41 2.36 10.34
CA LEU A 93 -12.22 3.06 10.80
C LEU A 93 -12.08 3.01 12.32
N GLN A 94 -13.17 3.28 13.03
CA GLN A 94 -13.20 3.22 14.50
C GLN A 94 -12.86 1.82 15.01
N TYR A 95 -13.43 0.78 14.41
CA TYR A 95 -13.17 -0.61 14.77
C TYR A 95 -11.71 -1.00 14.50
N ALA A 96 -11.19 -0.68 13.31
CA ALA A 96 -9.83 -0.99 12.94
C ALA A 96 -8.80 -0.27 13.82
N HIS A 97 -9.09 0.98 14.22
CA HIS A 97 -8.19 1.75 15.08
C HIS A 97 -7.91 1.10 16.45
N GLN A 98 -8.86 0.32 16.98
CA GLN A 98 -8.72 -0.39 18.25
C GLN A 98 -7.77 -1.59 18.19
N LYS A 99 -7.40 -2.03 16.98
CA LYS A 99 -6.58 -3.22 16.77
C LYS A 99 -5.08 -2.93 16.81
N PRO A 100 -4.22 -3.94 17.09
CA PRO A 100 -2.80 -3.76 17.30
C PRO A 100 -2.00 -3.71 15.98
N PHE A 101 -2.38 -2.82 15.07
CA PHE A 101 -1.64 -2.51 13.84
C PHE A 101 -1.77 -1.01 13.53
N TYR A 102 -0.90 -0.46 12.71
CA TYR A 102 -1.05 0.88 12.15
C TYR A 102 -2.09 0.87 11.04
N LEU A 103 -2.99 1.85 11.07
CA LEU A 103 -4.05 1.99 10.08
C LEU A 103 -3.68 3.05 9.05
N PHE A 104 -3.41 2.60 7.84
CA PHE A 104 -3.24 3.44 6.66
C PHE A 104 -4.58 3.53 5.91
N PHE A 105 -4.81 4.65 5.28
CA PHE A 105 -6.03 4.90 4.53
C PHE A 105 -5.69 5.56 3.21
N THR A 106 -6.17 5.00 2.10
CA THR A 106 -5.87 5.51 0.75
C THR A 106 -7.14 5.95 0.05
N THR A 107 -7.12 7.15 -0.54
CA THR A 107 -8.24 7.72 -1.30
C THR A 107 -7.75 8.56 -2.49
N ASN A 108 -8.59 8.70 -3.52
CA ASN A 108 -8.36 9.65 -4.60
C ASN A 108 -8.70 11.11 -4.23
N GLY A 109 -9.23 11.34 -3.04
CA GLY A 109 -9.51 12.67 -2.49
C GLY A 109 -10.79 13.35 -2.93
N HIS A 110 -11.47 12.89 -3.98
CA HIS A 110 -12.65 13.58 -4.54
C HIS A 110 -13.84 13.66 -3.57
N LEU A 111 -13.93 12.74 -2.64
CA LEU A 111 -15.02 12.69 -1.65
C LEU A 111 -14.65 13.23 -0.27
N LEU A 112 -13.41 13.70 -0.04
CA LEU A 112 -12.96 14.20 1.27
C LEU A 112 -13.90 15.29 1.81
N HIS A 113 -14.35 16.22 0.97
CA HIS A 113 -15.25 17.31 1.36
C HIS A 113 -16.67 16.86 1.73
N LYS A 114 -17.06 15.62 1.40
CA LYS A 114 -18.39 15.03 1.70
C LYS A 114 -18.36 14.14 2.94
N ARG A 115 -17.24 14.02 3.60
CA ARG A 115 -17.05 13.14 4.76
C ARG A 115 -16.54 13.92 5.96
N PRO A 116 -16.85 13.49 7.18
CA PRO A 116 -16.38 14.14 8.41
C PRO A 116 -14.90 13.79 8.67
N MET A 117 -13.99 14.28 7.81
CA MET A 117 -12.59 13.87 7.82
C MET A 117 -11.86 14.18 9.11
N LYS A 118 -12.24 15.23 9.84
CA LYS A 118 -11.69 15.52 11.18
C LYS A 118 -12.05 14.45 12.21
N GLU A 119 -13.20 13.79 12.05
CA GLU A 119 -13.58 12.67 12.91
C GLU A 119 -12.89 11.37 12.44
N TYR A 120 -12.88 11.10 11.15
CA TYR A 120 -12.21 9.94 10.56
C TYR A 120 -10.70 9.94 10.83
N GLY A 121 -10.08 11.12 10.76
CA GLY A 121 -8.64 11.28 10.99
C GLY A 121 -8.19 10.88 12.39
N LYS A 122 -9.07 10.93 13.40
CA LYS A 122 -8.77 10.43 14.76
C LYS A 122 -8.48 8.93 14.79
N HIS A 123 -8.94 8.20 13.78
CA HIS A 123 -8.82 6.74 13.67
C HIS A 123 -7.76 6.30 12.66
N ILE A 124 -7.20 7.21 11.86
CA ILE A 124 -6.23 6.94 10.81
C ILE A 124 -4.84 7.32 11.32
N ASP A 125 -3.85 6.44 11.16
CA ASP A 125 -2.45 6.75 11.49
C ASP A 125 -1.74 7.47 10.35
N TYR A 126 -2.08 7.12 9.10
CA TYR A 126 -1.44 7.66 7.90
C TYR A 126 -2.43 7.79 6.74
N LEU A 127 -2.61 8.99 6.23
CA LEU A 127 -3.56 9.28 5.16
C LEU A 127 -2.84 9.43 3.83
N HIS A 128 -3.06 8.49 2.93
CA HIS A 128 -2.61 8.55 1.55
C HIS A 128 -3.67 9.20 0.67
N ILE A 129 -3.28 10.24 -0.06
CA ILE A 129 -4.15 10.91 -1.04
C ILE A 129 -3.46 10.85 -2.40
N SER A 130 -4.10 10.22 -3.37
CA SER A 130 -3.59 10.19 -4.75
C SER A 130 -3.86 11.52 -5.43
N ILE A 131 -2.77 12.21 -5.86
CA ILE A 131 -2.87 13.49 -6.57
C ILE A 131 -1.94 13.45 -7.78
N ASP A 132 -2.53 13.33 -8.95
CA ASP A 132 -1.83 13.31 -10.23
C ASP A 132 -2.81 13.54 -11.39
N GLU A 133 -2.30 13.59 -12.61
CA GLU A 133 -3.07 13.83 -13.82
C GLU A 133 -4.11 12.72 -14.05
N GLY A 134 -3.77 11.48 -13.75
CA GLY A 134 -4.67 10.34 -13.95
C GLY A 134 -5.86 10.32 -13.00
N HIS A 135 -5.75 10.99 -11.85
CA HIS A 135 -6.85 11.19 -10.91
C HIS A 135 -7.63 12.50 -11.14
N ASP A 136 -7.24 13.30 -12.15
CA ASP A 136 -7.89 14.58 -12.51
C ASP A 136 -8.11 15.51 -11.30
N ASN A 137 -7.08 15.64 -10.46
CA ASN A 137 -7.21 16.36 -9.19
C ASN A 137 -6.00 17.24 -8.82
N LEU A 138 -5.19 17.67 -9.78
CA LEU A 138 -3.99 18.48 -9.53
C LEU A 138 -4.25 19.72 -8.67
N LYS A 139 -5.46 20.30 -8.73
CA LYS A 139 -5.87 21.40 -7.86
C LYS A 139 -5.84 21.07 -6.36
N PHE A 140 -5.78 19.79 -5.99
CA PHE A 140 -5.68 19.38 -4.59
C PHE A 140 -4.31 19.68 -3.99
N PHE A 141 -3.29 19.94 -4.80
CA PHE A 141 -2.03 20.49 -4.29
C PHE A 141 -2.21 21.85 -3.59
N ASP A 142 -3.25 22.64 -3.92
CA ASP A 142 -3.60 23.89 -3.23
C ASP A 142 -4.26 23.67 -1.88
N ARG A 143 -4.60 22.43 -1.52
CA ARG A 143 -5.33 22.04 -0.32
C ARG A 143 -4.53 21.15 0.64
N LEU A 144 -3.22 21.04 0.46
CA LEU A 144 -2.39 20.15 1.29
C LEU A 144 -2.44 20.52 2.77
N GLU A 145 -2.43 21.81 3.11
CA GLU A 145 -2.55 22.28 4.50
C GLU A 145 -3.93 21.93 5.11
N GLU A 146 -4.99 22.01 4.30
CA GLU A 146 -6.31 21.54 4.73
C GLU A 146 -6.27 20.05 5.05
N PHE A 147 -5.66 19.23 4.19
CA PHE A 147 -5.57 17.78 4.41
C PHE A 147 -4.74 17.44 5.66
N GLN A 148 -3.69 18.19 5.94
CA GLN A 148 -2.92 18.07 7.19
C GLN A 148 -3.79 18.38 8.42
N SER A 149 -4.76 19.28 8.30
CA SER A 149 -5.67 19.66 9.38
C SER A 149 -6.63 18.53 9.81
N TYR A 150 -6.74 17.45 9.04
CA TYR A 150 -7.55 16.29 9.40
C TYR A 150 -6.95 15.44 10.54
N GLY A 151 -5.66 15.61 10.85
CA GLY A 151 -4.99 15.05 12.01
C GLY A 151 -3.96 13.94 11.76
N PRO A 152 -4.15 13.00 10.80
CA PRO A 152 -3.11 12.03 10.50
C PRO A 152 -1.94 12.65 9.72
N GLU A 153 -0.78 11.99 9.72
CA GLU A 153 0.27 12.32 8.76
C GLU A 153 -0.24 12.04 7.34
N ILE A 154 0.01 12.99 6.43
CA ILE A 154 -0.37 12.82 5.03
C ILE A 154 0.81 12.35 4.18
N CYS A 155 0.51 11.51 3.20
CA CYS A 155 1.42 11.15 2.12
C CYS A 155 0.71 11.28 0.77
N ILE A 156 1.26 12.08 -0.11
CA ILE A 156 0.73 12.21 -1.44
C ILE A 156 1.22 11.05 -2.30
N GLN A 157 0.31 10.26 -2.82
CA GLN A 157 0.64 9.24 -3.81
C GLN A 157 0.60 9.88 -5.20
N ILE A 158 1.68 9.74 -5.96
CA ILE A 158 1.78 10.25 -7.32
C ILE A 158 2.02 9.07 -8.24
N VAL A 159 1.05 8.77 -9.09
CA VAL A 159 1.19 7.77 -10.15
C VAL A 159 1.74 8.48 -11.40
N VAL A 160 2.86 7.98 -11.90
CA VAL A 160 3.61 8.61 -12.99
C VAL A 160 3.47 7.77 -14.25
N THR A 161 3.09 8.42 -15.35
CA THR A 161 3.14 7.87 -16.71
C THR A 161 4.38 8.37 -17.45
N LYS A 162 4.64 7.85 -18.65
CA LYS A 162 5.73 8.36 -19.49
C LYS A 162 5.54 9.84 -19.85
N GLU A 163 4.29 10.31 -20.00
CA GLU A 163 3.95 11.68 -20.31
C GLU A 163 4.12 12.62 -19.11
N THR A 164 3.90 12.13 -17.89
CA THR A 164 3.89 12.95 -16.68
C THR A 164 5.20 12.91 -15.90
N LEU A 165 6.14 12.02 -16.27
CA LEU A 165 7.49 11.97 -15.67
C LEU A 165 8.25 13.29 -15.80
N PRO A 166 8.25 13.99 -16.97
CA PRO A 166 8.98 15.25 -17.13
C PRO A 166 8.52 16.40 -16.23
N VAL A 167 7.26 16.35 -15.76
CA VAL A 167 6.66 17.40 -14.91
C VAL A 167 6.53 16.97 -13.44
N LEU A 168 7.15 15.86 -13.05
CA LEU A 168 7.07 15.31 -11.70
C LEU A 168 7.64 16.26 -10.64
N GLU A 169 8.73 16.97 -10.95
CA GLU A 169 9.42 17.83 -9.99
C GLU A 169 8.53 18.90 -9.41
N GLU A 170 7.65 19.51 -10.18
CA GLU A 170 6.71 20.53 -9.70
C GLU A 170 5.82 19.98 -8.59
N LYS A 171 5.29 18.78 -8.79
CA LYS A 171 4.44 18.09 -7.79
C LYS A 171 5.21 17.78 -6.50
N VAL A 172 6.42 17.25 -6.63
CA VAL A 172 7.28 16.95 -5.47
C VAL A 172 7.65 18.22 -4.71
N LYS A 173 7.93 19.32 -5.40
CA LYS A 173 8.22 20.63 -4.81
C LYS A 173 7.04 21.10 -3.95
N ARG A 174 5.81 21.01 -4.45
CA ARG A 174 4.60 21.39 -3.72
C ARG A 174 4.42 20.61 -2.42
N VAL A 175 4.71 19.29 -2.45
CA VAL A 175 4.67 18.45 -1.25
C VAL A 175 5.77 18.83 -0.25
N TYR A 176 6.97 19.15 -0.76
CA TYR A 176 8.10 19.59 0.07
C TYR A 176 7.82 20.91 0.79
N GLU A 177 7.22 21.89 0.11
CA GLU A 177 6.92 23.22 0.64
C GLU A 177 5.99 23.19 1.87
N VAL A 178 5.11 22.19 1.97
CA VAL A 178 4.23 21.98 3.15
C VAL A 178 4.79 20.95 4.14
N ASN A 179 6.05 20.55 3.99
CA ASN A 179 6.71 19.51 4.83
C ASN A 179 5.90 18.20 4.91
N ALA A 180 5.23 17.83 3.84
CA ALA A 180 4.55 16.55 3.69
C ALA A 180 5.46 15.52 3.01
N ARG A 181 4.95 14.31 2.83
CA ARG A 181 5.66 13.21 2.17
C ARG A 181 4.95 12.80 0.90
N THR A 182 5.70 12.20 -0.01
CA THR A 182 5.15 11.60 -1.22
C THR A 182 5.73 10.22 -1.48
N VAL A 183 4.91 9.32 -1.95
CA VAL A 183 5.32 8.10 -2.62
C VAL A 183 5.07 8.26 -4.10
N VAL A 184 6.10 8.03 -4.91
CA VAL A 184 5.99 8.09 -6.36
C VAL A 184 6.10 6.67 -6.90
N MET A 185 5.15 6.29 -7.73
CA MET A 185 5.09 4.97 -8.34
C MET A 185 4.74 5.09 -9.83
N PRO A 186 5.24 4.19 -10.68
CA PRO A 186 4.85 4.21 -12.08
C PRO A 186 3.44 3.68 -12.26
N ALA A 187 2.75 4.17 -13.26
CA ALA A 187 1.52 3.56 -13.72
C ALA A 187 1.83 2.15 -14.24
N CYS A 188 1.17 1.14 -13.72
CA CYS A 188 1.30 -0.22 -14.23
C CYS A 188 -0.05 -0.91 -14.22
N HIS A 189 -0.34 -1.65 -15.29
CA HIS A 189 -1.52 -2.50 -15.36
C HIS A 189 -1.29 -3.85 -14.72
N LEU A 190 -2.36 -4.42 -14.17
CA LEU A 190 -2.36 -5.77 -13.60
C LEU A 190 -2.12 -6.87 -14.64
N ASP A 191 -2.53 -6.62 -15.86
CA ASP A 191 -2.43 -7.55 -17.00
C ASP A 191 -1.09 -7.48 -17.73
N GLY A 192 -0.20 -6.54 -17.33
CA GLY A 192 1.12 -6.37 -17.93
C GLY A 192 1.12 -5.56 -19.22
N THR A 193 0.05 -4.85 -19.56
CA THR A 193 0.07 -3.87 -20.64
C THR A 193 0.77 -2.60 -20.15
N ASP A 194 1.79 -2.15 -20.89
CA ASP A 194 2.73 -1.12 -20.43
C ASP A 194 2.59 0.22 -21.17
N ASP A 195 1.46 0.48 -21.82
CA ASP A 195 1.27 1.69 -22.66
C ASP A 195 1.53 3.00 -21.93
N PHE A 196 1.30 3.03 -20.62
CA PHE A 196 1.50 4.22 -19.78
C PHE A 196 2.80 4.19 -18.96
N TYR A 197 3.54 3.10 -19.01
CA TYR A 197 4.70 2.91 -18.16
C TYR A 197 5.84 3.83 -18.58
N PRO A 198 6.45 4.59 -17.65
CA PRO A 198 7.65 5.34 -17.97
C PRO A 198 8.85 4.39 -18.17
N ASP A 199 9.85 4.80 -18.94
CA ASP A 199 11.10 4.02 -19.01
C ASP A 199 11.66 3.83 -17.61
N PRO A 200 11.97 2.57 -17.19
CA PRO A 200 12.41 2.29 -15.82
C PRO A 200 13.72 3.00 -15.43
N LYS A 201 14.63 3.22 -16.39
CA LYS A 201 15.91 3.91 -16.12
C LYS A 201 15.67 5.40 -15.92
N ASP A 202 14.82 6.01 -16.75
CA ASP A 202 14.48 7.43 -16.65
C ASP A 202 13.70 7.69 -15.37
N PHE A 203 12.71 6.84 -15.05
CA PHE A 203 11.96 6.91 -13.80
C PHE A 203 12.89 6.82 -12.58
N ARG A 204 13.78 5.82 -12.56
CA ARG A 204 14.74 5.64 -11.47
C ARG A 204 15.68 6.84 -11.34
N ALA A 205 16.24 7.32 -12.46
CA ALA A 205 17.17 8.44 -12.46
C ALA A 205 16.51 9.71 -11.91
N GLU A 206 15.29 10.00 -12.35
CA GLU A 206 14.54 11.17 -11.90
C GLU A 206 14.18 11.10 -10.42
N ILE A 207 13.66 9.96 -9.94
CA ILE A 207 13.36 9.82 -8.52
C ILE A 207 14.61 9.98 -7.65
N LEU A 208 15.75 9.41 -8.04
CA LEU A 208 17.00 9.56 -7.28
C LEU A 208 17.52 11.01 -7.30
N ARG A 209 17.37 11.73 -8.42
CA ARG A 209 17.68 13.15 -8.54
C ARG A 209 16.83 13.98 -7.58
N LEU A 210 15.51 13.75 -7.59
CA LEU A 210 14.57 14.47 -6.75
C LEU A 210 14.75 14.14 -5.26
N LYS A 211 15.08 12.90 -4.89
CA LYS A 211 15.41 12.52 -3.51
C LYS A 211 16.62 13.28 -2.95
N LYS A 212 17.61 13.61 -3.79
CA LYS A 212 18.75 14.44 -3.41
C LYS A 212 18.36 15.91 -3.24
N LYS A 213 17.47 16.41 -4.10
CA LYS A 213 17.05 17.81 -4.09
C LYS A 213 16.05 18.12 -2.96
N TYR A 214 15.11 17.22 -2.72
CA TYR A 214 14.02 17.37 -1.75
C TYR A 214 14.15 16.29 -0.68
N LEU A 215 15.12 16.50 0.22
CA LEU A 215 15.47 15.54 1.26
C LEU A 215 14.25 15.17 2.13
N ASN A 216 14.11 13.90 2.43
CA ASN A 216 13.06 13.32 3.28
C ASN A 216 11.62 13.44 2.74
N THR A 217 11.41 13.99 1.55
CA THR A 217 10.06 14.14 0.96
C THR A 217 9.61 12.87 0.27
N ILE A 218 10.46 12.28 -0.58
CA ILE A 218 10.09 11.09 -1.37
C ILE A 218 10.38 9.82 -0.57
N THR A 219 9.35 9.06 -0.25
CA THR A 219 9.44 7.81 0.53
C THR A 219 9.64 6.56 -0.32
N THR A 220 9.51 6.64 -1.65
CA THR A 220 9.74 5.51 -2.56
C THR A 220 11.07 4.83 -2.28
N PRO A 221 11.09 3.52 -1.89
CA PRO A 221 12.31 2.86 -1.46
C PRO A 221 13.32 2.69 -2.59
N LYS A 222 14.60 2.81 -2.25
CA LYS A 222 15.70 2.59 -3.21
C LYS A 222 15.68 1.15 -3.75
N GLY A 223 15.39 0.16 -2.90
CA GLY A 223 15.29 -1.24 -3.32
C GLY A 223 14.23 -1.47 -4.39
N PHE A 224 13.08 -0.77 -4.32
CA PHE A 224 12.10 -0.78 -5.38
C PHE A 224 12.69 -0.19 -6.69
N LEU A 225 13.33 0.96 -6.61
CA LEU A 225 13.90 1.64 -7.79
C LEU A 225 15.01 0.82 -8.47
N ASP A 226 15.77 0.05 -7.69
CA ASP A 226 16.85 -0.78 -8.22
C ASP A 226 16.34 -2.06 -8.91
N ASN A 227 15.12 -2.50 -8.59
CA ASN A 227 14.55 -3.76 -9.10
C ASN A 227 13.32 -3.56 -9.99
N ILE A 228 12.87 -2.33 -10.17
CA ILE A 228 11.69 -2.03 -10.97
C ILE A 228 11.83 -2.57 -12.39
N ASN A 229 10.82 -3.28 -12.84
CA ASN A 229 10.73 -3.89 -14.17
C ASN A 229 11.92 -4.80 -14.54
N THR A 230 12.61 -5.35 -13.55
CA THR A 230 13.67 -6.33 -13.76
C THR A 230 13.14 -7.71 -13.35
N PRO A 231 13.28 -8.75 -14.21
CA PRO A 231 12.89 -10.11 -13.84
C PRO A 231 13.69 -10.58 -12.62
N HIS A 232 13.01 -10.81 -11.51
CA HIS A 232 13.60 -11.36 -10.29
C HIS A 232 12.50 -11.95 -9.42
N GLY A 233 12.85 -12.84 -8.53
CA GLY A 233 11.91 -13.36 -7.53
C GLY A 233 11.46 -12.26 -6.57
N CYS A 234 10.20 -12.31 -6.17
CA CYS A 234 9.61 -11.42 -5.19
C CYS A 234 9.39 -12.13 -3.85
N SER A 235 8.99 -11.38 -2.84
CA SER A 235 8.62 -11.91 -1.54
C SER A 235 7.16 -11.57 -1.19
N THR A 236 6.57 -12.38 -0.32
CA THR A 236 5.19 -12.20 0.17
C THR A 236 5.10 -11.33 1.41
N SER A 237 5.99 -10.36 1.59
CA SER A 237 5.98 -9.45 2.76
C SER A 237 4.73 -8.56 2.80
N SER A 238 4.08 -8.38 1.66
CA SER A 238 2.81 -7.69 1.51
C SER A 238 1.75 -8.64 0.93
N VAL A 239 0.52 -8.50 1.38
CA VAL A 239 -0.62 -9.26 0.87
C VAL A 239 -1.76 -8.33 0.46
N ILE A 240 -2.53 -8.74 -0.56
CA ILE A 240 -3.69 -7.99 -1.04
C ILE A 240 -4.94 -8.83 -0.79
N ILE A 241 -5.88 -8.23 -0.06
CA ILE A 241 -7.19 -8.79 0.27
C ILE A 241 -8.22 -8.08 -0.59
N ASP A 242 -9.05 -8.83 -1.25
CA ASP A 242 -10.12 -8.31 -2.12
C ASP A 242 -11.37 -7.93 -1.34
N SER A 243 -12.35 -7.29 -1.99
CA SER A 243 -13.55 -6.76 -1.33
C SER A 243 -14.49 -7.83 -0.79
N ASP A 244 -14.35 -9.08 -1.22
CA ASP A 244 -15.03 -10.27 -0.70
C ASP A 244 -14.24 -11.02 0.39
N GLY A 245 -13.12 -10.44 0.86
CA GLY A 245 -12.23 -11.07 1.82
C GLY A 245 -11.25 -12.08 1.22
N GLY A 246 -11.30 -12.30 -0.08
CA GLY A 246 -10.41 -13.21 -0.81
C GLY A 246 -8.98 -12.71 -0.82
N LEU A 247 -8.02 -13.60 -0.57
CA LEU A 247 -6.60 -13.30 -0.57
C LEU A 247 -5.96 -13.73 -1.89
N PHE A 248 -5.46 -12.77 -2.66
CA PHE A 248 -4.53 -13.06 -3.76
C PHE A 248 -3.19 -13.51 -3.21
N TYR A 249 -2.87 -14.79 -3.38
CA TYR A 249 -1.62 -15.33 -2.87
C TYR A 249 -0.91 -16.18 -3.91
N PRO A 250 0.37 -15.98 -4.16
CA PRO A 250 1.32 -15.12 -3.49
C PRO A 250 1.21 -13.65 -3.88
N CYS A 251 0.68 -13.35 -5.05
CA CYS A 251 0.44 -11.98 -5.53
C CYS A 251 -0.70 -11.97 -6.56
N ARG A 252 -1.22 -10.78 -6.88
CA ARG A 252 -2.36 -10.62 -7.78
C ARG A 252 -2.06 -10.99 -9.25
N THR A 253 -0.80 -10.94 -9.68
CA THR A 253 -0.42 -11.21 -11.08
C THR A 253 -0.19 -12.69 -11.40
N VAL A 254 0.17 -13.50 -10.43
CA VAL A 254 0.46 -14.93 -10.61
C VAL A 254 -0.39 -15.83 -9.71
N GLY A 255 -1.05 -15.26 -8.73
CA GLY A 255 -1.83 -15.98 -7.73
C GLY A 255 -3.32 -16.07 -8.07
N LYS A 256 -3.98 -16.89 -7.28
CA LYS A 256 -5.43 -17.03 -7.20
C LYS A 256 -5.87 -16.69 -5.78
N HIS A 257 -7.17 -16.58 -5.54
CA HIS A 257 -7.70 -16.59 -4.18
C HIS A 257 -7.46 -17.98 -3.57
N LEU A 258 -6.42 -18.10 -2.74
CA LEU A 258 -6.09 -19.35 -2.04
C LEU A 258 -6.62 -19.38 -0.61
N TYR A 259 -7.12 -18.27 -0.10
CA TYR A 259 -7.64 -18.14 1.25
C TYR A 259 -8.67 -17.02 1.28
N ASN A 260 -9.64 -17.10 2.20
CA ASN A 260 -10.57 -16.01 2.48
C ASN A 260 -10.47 -15.62 3.96
N PHE A 261 -10.31 -14.32 4.22
CA PHE A 261 -10.14 -13.78 5.57
C PHE A 261 -11.43 -13.82 6.41
N THR A 262 -12.57 -14.06 5.80
CA THR A 262 -13.84 -14.33 6.52
C THR A 262 -13.87 -15.74 7.14
N GLU A 263 -12.95 -16.62 6.74
CA GLU A 263 -12.92 -18.02 7.12
C GLU A 263 -11.59 -18.40 7.78
N GLY A 264 -11.68 -19.13 8.87
CA GLY A 264 -10.52 -19.75 9.50
C GLY A 264 -9.48 -18.78 10.04
N SER A 265 -8.21 -19.19 10.06
CA SER A 265 -7.08 -18.41 10.59
C SER A 265 -6.01 -18.22 9.51
N PHE A 266 -5.69 -16.98 9.18
CA PHE A 266 -4.62 -16.64 8.25
C PHE A 266 -3.27 -17.23 8.67
N MET A 267 -2.96 -17.21 9.96
CA MET A 267 -1.72 -17.80 10.50
C MET A 267 -1.64 -19.33 10.32
N LYS A 268 -2.77 -20.03 10.25
CA LYS A 268 -2.80 -21.46 9.92
C LYS A 268 -2.59 -21.66 8.42
N PHE A 269 -3.27 -20.86 7.59
CA PHE A 269 -3.11 -20.89 6.14
C PHE A 269 -1.64 -20.73 5.72
N LEU A 270 -0.90 -19.77 6.31
CA LEU A 270 0.51 -19.53 5.95
C LEU A 270 1.41 -20.76 6.11
N LYS A 271 0.98 -21.78 6.87
CA LYS A 271 1.73 -23.02 7.13
C LYS A 271 1.29 -24.18 6.25
N THR A 272 0.28 -24.01 5.42
CA THR A 272 -0.21 -25.07 4.54
C THR A 272 0.76 -25.35 3.38
N PRO A 273 0.71 -26.55 2.80
CA PRO A 273 1.49 -26.89 1.62
C PRO A 273 1.23 -25.93 0.44
N GLU A 274 -0.04 -25.56 0.22
CA GLU A 274 -0.48 -24.67 -0.86
C GLU A 274 0.15 -23.27 -0.70
N ALA A 275 0.18 -22.74 0.52
CA ALA A 275 0.82 -21.46 0.78
C ALA A 275 2.34 -21.51 0.56
N LYS A 276 2.99 -22.65 0.89
CA LYS A 276 4.41 -22.87 0.64
C LYS A 276 4.70 -22.93 -0.85
N GLU A 277 3.92 -23.69 -1.61
CA GLU A 277 4.05 -23.81 -3.06
C GLU A 277 3.90 -22.44 -3.73
N ALA A 278 2.87 -21.67 -3.32
CA ALA A 278 2.64 -20.32 -3.83
C ALA A 278 3.84 -19.39 -3.56
N ARG A 279 4.48 -19.44 -2.38
CA ARG A 279 5.68 -18.66 -2.08
C ARG A 279 6.87 -19.10 -2.93
N THR A 280 7.03 -20.39 -3.20
CA THR A 280 8.05 -20.89 -4.11
C THR A 280 7.85 -20.32 -5.52
N ALA A 281 6.63 -20.38 -6.05
CA ALA A 281 6.30 -19.80 -7.36
C ALA A 281 6.58 -18.28 -7.43
N MET A 282 6.38 -17.55 -6.35
CA MET A 282 6.73 -16.11 -6.29
C MET A 282 8.24 -15.87 -6.28
N LYS A 283 8.99 -16.69 -5.56
CA LYS A 283 10.45 -16.62 -5.50
C LYS A 283 11.09 -16.95 -6.85
N GLU A 284 10.48 -17.83 -7.63
CA GLU A 284 10.92 -18.24 -8.97
C GLU A 284 10.31 -17.39 -10.09
N CYS A 285 9.53 -16.37 -9.75
CA CYS A 285 8.87 -15.52 -10.73
C CYS A 285 9.90 -14.77 -11.59
N ASN A 286 9.77 -14.88 -12.90
CA ASN A 286 10.64 -14.24 -13.89
C ASN A 286 9.95 -13.08 -14.64
N ARG A 287 8.80 -12.61 -14.16
CA ARG A 287 8.08 -11.49 -14.78
C ARG A 287 8.75 -10.15 -14.48
N SER A 288 8.84 -9.32 -15.49
CA SER A 288 9.09 -7.89 -15.28
C SER A 288 7.82 -7.24 -14.77
N CYS A 289 7.91 -6.56 -13.63
CA CYS A 289 6.73 -6.00 -12.99
C CYS A 289 7.10 -4.75 -12.19
N GLY A 290 6.19 -3.76 -12.22
CA GLY A 290 6.36 -2.47 -11.52
C GLY A 290 5.46 -2.34 -10.29
N TRP A 291 4.89 -3.43 -9.79
CA TRP A 291 3.96 -3.40 -8.66
C TRP A 291 4.63 -2.98 -7.37
N TYR A 292 4.40 -1.73 -7.00
CA TYR A 292 4.98 -1.09 -5.83
C TYR A 292 4.73 -1.88 -4.53
N GLN A 293 3.52 -2.37 -4.31
CA GLN A 293 3.13 -3.04 -3.07
C GLN A 293 3.97 -4.28 -2.74
N TYR A 294 4.41 -5.04 -3.75
CA TYR A 294 5.21 -6.24 -3.53
C TYR A 294 6.71 -5.96 -3.34
N PHE A 295 7.18 -4.79 -3.77
CA PHE A 295 8.58 -4.41 -3.65
C PHE A 295 8.84 -3.46 -2.47
N ALA A 296 7.91 -2.56 -2.19
CA ALA A 296 8.07 -1.57 -1.12
C ALA A 296 8.19 -2.21 0.25
N THR A 297 7.67 -3.40 0.43
CA THR A 297 7.65 -4.14 1.68
C THR A 297 8.69 -5.26 1.76
N ASP A 298 9.57 -5.41 0.78
CA ASP A 298 10.75 -6.28 0.90
C ASP A 298 11.78 -5.73 1.90
N VAL A 299 11.26 -5.01 2.85
CA VAL A 299 11.89 -4.37 4.01
C VAL A 299 12.66 -5.39 4.84
N PHE A 300 12.24 -6.66 4.78
CA PHE A 300 12.80 -7.72 5.60
C PHE A 300 13.76 -8.66 4.86
N ALA A 301 14.01 -8.42 3.58
CA ALA A 301 14.99 -9.18 2.81
C ALA A 301 16.43 -8.88 3.27
N SER A 302 16.68 -7.69 3.83
CA SER A 302 17.94 -7.34 4.41
C SER A 302 17.84 -6.19 5.41
N PRO A 303 18.77 -6.08 6.40
CA PRO A 303 18.84 -4.91 7.29
C PRO A 303 19.02 -3.60 6.54
N ARG A 304 19.68 -3.62 5.38
CA ARG A 304 19.87 -2.44 4.51
C ARG A 304 18.56 -2.00 3.86
N SER A 305 17.74 -2.96 3.41
CA SER A 305 16.39 -2.67 2.86
C SER A 305 15.46 -2.13 3.95
N LEU A 306 15.52 -2.70 5.16
CA LEU A 306 14.79 -2.21 6.32
C LEU A 306 15.14 -0.75 6.63
N TYR A 307 16.44 -0.43 6.74
CA TYR A 307 16.88 0.94 6.99
C TYR A 307 16.44 1.90 5.87
N SER A 308 16.63 1.53 4.62
CA SER A 308 16.24 2.35 3.46
C SER A 308 14.74 2.64 3.40
N SER A 309 13.92 1.70 3.85
CA SER A 309 12.45 1.84 3.85
C SER A 309 11.93 2.61 5.06
N LEU A 310 12.59 2.49 6.22
CA LEU A 310 12.16 3.16 7.45
C LEU A 310 12.80 4.54 7.65
N SER A 311 13.99 4.78 7.11
CA SER A 311 14.71 6.03 7.30
C SER A 311 13.91 7.28 6.93
N PRO A 312 13.09 7.32 5.86
CA PRO A 312 12.25 8.49 5.59
C PRO A 312 11.19 8.77 6.65
N TYR A 313 10.85 7.79 7.47
CA TYR A 313 9.84 7.93 8.54
C TYR A 313 10.45 8.20 9.91
N ILE A 314 11.73 7.88 10.10
CA ILE A 314 12.45 8.00 11.40
C ILE A 314 13.28 9.27 11.42
N LEU A 315 13.92 9.63 10.31
CA LEU A 315 14.76 10.82 10.19
C LEU A 315 13.87 12.01 9.78
N LYS A 316 13.33 12.69 10.77
CA LYS A 316 12.68 14.01 10.61
C LYS A 316 13.68 15.11 10.67
#